data_ad9445bada2809191c9f7a07cbbd70cd
#
_entry.id   ad9445bada2809191c9f7a07cbbd70cd
#
_cell.length_a   1.000
_cell.length_b   1.000
_cell.length_c   1.000
_cell.angle_alpha   90.00
_cell.angle_beta   90.00
_cell.angle_gamma   90.00
#
_symmetry.space_group_name_H-M   'P 1'
#
loop_
_entity.id
_entity.type
_entity.pdbx_description
1 polymer ?
#
loop_
_entity_poly.entity_id
_entity_poly.type
_entity_poly.pdbx_seq_one_letter_code
_entity_poly.pdbx_strand_id
1 'polypeptide(L)'
;MAKKDEEFKLTKDNARHIPQIINIEENCTMTLVDRNLNNVGTVVVKEKKISLYTEDDDVTDFKDFDALLQHVNDHDPSFYKFIDANHRWHEYNPNPKKKNVGDCSLRAYCAAFGWTWEEAFEKSSEIAKDEAIMMDTHKTCEKVMEGEGYVLDEEFKKSKRKDLTVNEFALTHPYGTYFLNTHGHLLCVKDGEYWDSWDSGKKKVRRIYIKKNEE
;
A
#
# COMPACT_ATOMS: atom_id res chain seq x y z
N MET A 1 -16.42 -24.76 -12.15
CA MET A 1 -15.65 -25.41 -11.07
C MET A 1 -15.15 -24.29 -10.17
N ALA A 2 -15.76 -24.11 -9.01
CA ALA A 2 -15.32 -23.12 -8.03
C ALA A 2 -13.90 -23.50 -7.57
N LYS A 3 -12.92 -22.59 -7.70
CA LYS A 3 -11.62 -22.75 -7.04
C LYS A 3 -11.89 -22.87 -5.55
N LYS A 4 -11.44 -23.97 -4.94
CA LYS A 4 -11.36 -24.07 -3.48
C LYS A 4 -10.63 -22.84 -3.00
N ASP A 5 -11.25 -22.07 -2.10
CA ASP A 5 -10.58 -21.05 -1.34
C ASP A 5 -9.39 -21.72 -0.64
N GLU A 6 -8.17 -21.43 -1.09
CA GLU A 6 -6.98 -21.77 -0.34
C GLU A 6 -7.10 -21.02 0.98
N GLU A 7 -7.03 -21.75 2.07
CA GLU A 7 -7.11 -21.24 3.43
C GLU A 7 -5.98 -20.23 3.62
N PHE A 8 -6.33 -18.95 3.65
CA PHE A 8 -5.36 -17.88 3.81
C PHE A 8 -4.79 -17.94 5.23
N LYS A 9 -3.47 -18.02 5.34
CA LYS A 9 -2.76 -17.98 6.63
C LYS A 9 -1.89 -16.73 6.70
N LEU A 10 -1.96 -16.03 7.82
CA LEU A 10 -1.03 -14.95 8.11
C LEU A 10 0.38 -15.53 8.33
N THR A 11 1.35 -14.99 7.60
CA THR A 11 2.76 -15.34 7.71
C THR A 11 3.59 -14.07 7.82
N LYS A 12 4.86 -14.18 8.21
CA LYS A 12 5.77 -13.03 8.23
C LYS A 12 5.90 -12.35 6.86
N ASP A 13 5.74 -13.10 5.79
CA ASP A 13 5.90 -12.58 4.42
C ASP A 13 4.66 -11.80 3.94
N ASN A 14 3.45 -12.19 4.37
CA ASN A 14 2.22 -11.54 3.96
C ASN A 14 1.69 -10.52 4.98
N ALA A 15 2.15 -10.57 6.21
CA ALA A 15 1.91 -9.57 7.24
C ALA A 15 3.05 -8.52 7.19
N ARG A 16 3.09 -7.73 6.12
CA ARG A 16 4.22 -6.86 5.74
C ARG A 16 4.56 -5.72 6.72
N HIS A 17 3.71 -5.43 7.67
CA HIS A 17 3.92 -4.38 8.69
C HIS A 17 4.66 -4.86 9.93
N ILE A 18 5.00 -6.14 9.97
CA ILE A 18 5.57 -6.82 11.12
C ILE A 18 7.04 -6.50 11.43
N PRO A 19 7.92 -6.13 10.50
CA PRO A 19 9.28 -5.75 10.88
C PRO A 19 9.35 -4.72 12.00
N GLN A 20 8.33 -3.89 12.13
CA GLN A 20 8.24 -2.90 13.21
C GLN A 20 7.75 -3.51 14.54
N ILE A 21 6.89 -4.54 14.51
CA ILE A 21 6.48 -5.26 15.72
C ILE A 21 7.60 -6.17 16.24
N ILE A 22 8.43 -6.71 15.36
CA ILE A 22 9.56 -7.57 15.76
C ILE A 22 10.52 -6.81 16.67
N ASN A 23 10.55 -5.49 16.56
CA ASN A 23 11.23 -4.67 17.56
C ASN A 23 10.28 -4.41 18.75
N ILE A 24 10.15 -5.42 19.63
CA ILE A 24 9.38 -5.34 20.89
C ILE A 24 9.85 -4.19 21.81
N GLU A 25 10.91 -3.51 21.41
CA GLU A 25 11.46 -2.34 22.11
C GLU A 25 10.61 -1.08 21.88
N GLU A 26 9.82 -1.03 20.80
CA GLU A 26 8.98 0.13 20.46
C GLU A 26 7.51 -0.14 20.76
N ASN A 27 6.90 0.74 21.53
CA ASN A 27 5.46 0.68 21.78
C ASN A 27 4.70 1.01 20.49
N CYS A 28 3.82 0.12 20.06
CA CYS A 28 2.98 0.34 18.89
C CYS A 28 1.58 -0.26 19.06
N THR A 29 0.66 0.21 18.25
CA THR A 29 -0.71 -0.30 18.19
C THR A 29 -1.06 -0.58 16.76
N MET A 30 -1.64 -1.75 16.49
CA MET A 30 -2.07 -2.16 15.16
C MET A 30 -3.49 -2.68 15.19
N THR A 31 -4.19 -2.47 14.10
CA THR A 31 -5.52 -3.03 13.87
C THR A 31 -5.38 -4.30 13.05
N LEU A 32 -6.01 -5.36 13.51
CA LEU A 32 -6.21 -6.59 12.77
C LEU A 32 -7.55 -6.51 12.04
N VAL A 33 -7.54 -6.73 10.74
CA VAL A 33 -8.75 -6.60 9.91
C VAL A 33 -9.05 -7.88 9.15
N ASP A 34 -10.33 -8.09 8.84
CA ASP A 34 -10.80 -9.13 7.95
C ASP A 34 -10.62 -8.74 6.45
N ARG A 35 -11.07 -9.61 5.54
CA ARG A 35 -11.01 -9.36 4.08
C ARG A 35 -11.89 -8.18 3.63
N ASN A 36 -12.85 -7.77 4.44
CA ASN A 36 -13.76 -6.65 4.16
C ASN A 36 -13.31 -5.37 4.87
N LEU A 37 -12.14 -5.40 5.57
CA LEU A 37 -11.58 -4.30 6.35
C LEU A 37 -12.33 -3.98 7.64
N ASN A 38 -13.19 -4.85 8.10
CA ASN A 38 -13.74 -4.68 9.42
C ASN A 38 -12.64 -4.90 10.46
N ASN A 39 -12.62 -4.08 11.49
CA ASN A 39 -11.75 -4.28 12.64
C ASN A 39 -12.21 -5.56 13.36
N VAL A 40 -11.31 -6.52 13.50
CA VAL A 40 -11.57 -7.79 14.21
C VAL A 40 -10.66 -7.95 15.42
N GLY A 41 -9.80 -6.97 15.67
CA GLY A 41 -8.96 -6.94 16.86
C GLY A 41 -7.91 -5.83 16.82
N THR A 42 -7.38 -5.51 17.99
CA THR A 42 -6.31 -4.54 18.16
C THR A 42 -5.12 -5.18 18.85
N VAL A 43 -3.97 -5.14 18.20
CA VAL A 43 -2.72 -5.61 18.78
C VAL A 43 -1.97 -4.42 19.38
N VAL A 44 -1.63 -4.51 20.65
CA VAL A 44 -0.86 -3.51 21.38
C VAL A 44 0.47 -4.13 21.79
N VAL A 45 1.56 -3.50 21.38
CA VAL A 45 2.90 -3.79 21.89
C VAL A 45 3.27 -2.71 22.88
N LYS A 46 3.47 -3.10 24.14
CA LYS A 46 3.86 -2.19 25.21
C LYS A 46 4.76 -2.88 26.19
N GLU A 47 5.89 -2.24 26.55
CA GLU A 47 6.83 -2.75 27.53
C GLU A 47 7.28 -4.20 27.24
N LYS A 48 7.58 -4.50 25.96
CA LYS A 48 7.99 -5.85 25.49
C LYS A 48 6.90 -6.91 25.59
N LYS A 49 5.65 -6.52 25.72
CA LYS A 49 4.51 -7.41 25.81
C LYS A 49 3.62 -7.19 24.58
N ILE A 50 3.13 -8.27 23.99
CA ILE A 50 2.19 -8.25 22.88
C ILE A 50 0.84 -8.68 23.43
N SER A 51 -0.20 -7.82 23.27
CA SER A 51 -1.57 -8.11 23.70
C SER A 51 -2.51 -7.95 22.52
N LEU A 52 -3.40 -8.93 22.30
CA LEU A 52 -4.50 -8.86 21.34
C LEU A 52 -5.80 -8.57 22.10
N TYR A 53 -6.49 -7.52 21.69
CA TYR A 53 -7.82 -7.14 22.16
C TYR A 53 -8.83 -7.48 21.06
N THR A 54 -9.88 -8.22 21.38
CA THR A 54 -10.98 -8.56 20.47
C THR A 54 -12.23 -7.74 20.78
N GLU A 55 -13.27 -7.83 19.93
CA GLU A 55 -14.53 -7.09 20.11
C GLU A 55 -15.29 -7.46 21.41
N ASP A 56 -15.05 -8.65 21.93
CA ASP A 56 -15.69 -9.14 23.17
C ASP A 56 -14.95 -8.69 24.44
N ASP A 57 -14.07 -7.68 24.33
CA ASP A 57 -13.19 -7.20 25.41
C ASP A 57 -12.21 -8.25 25.97
N ASP A 58 -12.06 -9.38 25.28
CA ASP A 58 -11.08 -10.39 25.65
C ASP A 58 -9.66 -9.89 25.32
N VAL A 59 -8.73 -10.11 26.28
CA VAL A 59 -7.34 -9.74 26.12
C VAL A 59 -6.47 -10.98 26.23
N THR A 60 -5.73 -11.27 25.18
CA THR A 60 -4.77 -12.39 25.15
C THR A 60 -3.35 -11.87 24.99
N ASP A 61 -2.46 -12.32 25.86
CA ASP A 61 -1.06 -11.93 25.86
C ASP A 61 -0.17 -12.98 25.20
N PHE A 62 0.81 -12.54 24.44
CA PHE A 62 1.73 -13.40 23.71
C PHE A 62 3.19 -13.10 24.06
N LYS A 63 3.98 -14.16 24.16
CA LYS A 63 5.42 -14.06 24.45
C LYS A 63 6.23 -13.47 23.30
N ASP A 64 5.79 -13.70 22.07
CA ASP A 64 6.43 -13.26 20.83
C ASP A 64 5.40 -13.18 19.71
N PHE A 65 5.85 -12.65 18.57
CA PHE A 65 4.99 -12.45 17.41
C PHE A 65 4.57 -13.77 16.74
N ASP A 66 5.42 -14.80 16.79
CA ASP A 66 5.09 -16.10 16.21
C ASP A 66 3.94 -16.76 16.98
N ALA A 67 3.89 -16.59 18.30
CA ALA A 67 2.78 -17.05 19.13
C ALA A 67 1.46 -16.32 18.80
N LEU A 68 1.51 -15.00 18.53
CA LEU A 68 0.35 -14.25 18.07
C LEU A 68 -0.15 -14.74 16.70
N LEU A 69 0.76 -14.92 15.72
CA LEU A 69 0.38 -15.43 14.40
C LEU A 69 -0.26 -16.82 14.48
N GLN A 70 0.32 -17.71 15.29
CA GLN A 70 -0.23 -19.04 15.49
C GLN A 70 -1.64 -18.97 16.07
N HIS A 71 -1.84 -18.15 17.11
CA HIS A 71 -3.16 -17.97 17.73
C HIS A 71 -4.19 -17.46 16.72
N VAL A 72 -3.85 -16.43 15.97
CA VAL A 72 -4.75 -15.83 14.94
C VAL A 72 -5.11 -16.86 13.88
N ASN A 73 -4.15 -17.64 13.39
CA ASN A 73 -4.41 -18.66 12.38
C ASN A 73 -5.25 -19.85 12.90
N ASP A 74 -5.14 -20.18 14.18
CA ASP A 74 -5.82 -21.35 14.75
C ASP A 74 -7.26 -21.04 15.21
N HIS A 75 -7.54 -19.78 15.62
CA HIS A 75 -8.78 -19.43 16.31
C HIS A 75 -9.76 -18.65 15.44
N ASP A 76 -9.29 -17.89 14.48
CA ASP A 76 -10.20 -17.12 13.61
C ASP A 76 -9.64 -16.91 12.20
N PRO A 77 -10.08 -17.72 11.22
CA PRO A 77 -9.68 -17.59 9.83
C PRO A 77 -10.20 -16.31 9.14
N SER A 78 -11.05 -15.51 9.81
CA SER A 78 -11.49 -14.21 9.28
C SER A 78 -10.38 -13.17 9.34
N PHE A 79 -9.41 -13.32 10.22
CA PHE A 79 -8.25 -12.47 10.33
C PHE A 79 -7.44 -12.49 9.04
N TYR A 80 -7.16 -11.33 8.50
CA TYR A 80 -6.50 -11.23 7.21
C TYR A 80 -5.21 -10.45 7.23
N LYS A 81 -5.18 -9.27 7.88
CA LYS A 81 -4.04 -8.37 7.81
C LYS A 81 -3.92 -7.49 9.04
N PHE A 82 -2.68 -7.25 9.47
CA PHE A 82 -2.39 -6.18 10.43
C PHE A 82 -2.21 -4.87 9.69
N ILE A 83 -2.83 -3.82 10.19
CA ILE A 83 -2.72 -2.47 9.65
C ILE A 83 -2.16 -1.57 10.75
N ASP A 84 -0.93 -1.08 10.55
CA ASP A 84 -0.41 0.01 11.36
C ASP A 84 -1.13 1.31 10.96
N ALA A 85 -1.92 1.86 11.88
CA ALA A 85 -2.61 3.12 11.64
C ALA A 85 -1.64 4.31 11.45
N ASN A 86 -0.39 4.18 11.88
CA ASN A 86 0.57 5.28 11.95
C ASN A 86 1.68 5.23 10.90
N HIS A 87 1.99 4.06 10.30
CA HIS A 87 3.13 3.89 9.39
C HIS A 87 2.74 3.15 8.12
N ARG A 88 2.14 3.88 7.17
CA ARG A 88 1.83 3.38 5.83
C ARG A 88 2.83 3.84 4.79
N TRP A 89 3.71 4.74 5.18
CA TRP A 89 4.75 5.27 4.34
C TRP A 89 6.00 4.40 4.38
N HIS A 90 6.51 4.09 3.19
CA HIS A 90 7.83 3.53 2.99
C HIS A 90 8.70 4.56 2.29
N GLU A 91 9.82 4.92 2.91
CA GLU A 91 10.83 5.72 2.24
C GLU A 91 11.39 4.92 1.07
N TYR A 92 11.17 5.44 -0.14
CA TYR A 92 11.53 4.75 -1.36
C TYR A 92 12.13 5.69 -2.39
N ASN A 93 13.42 5.50 -2.66
CA ASN A 93 14.13 6.22 -3.69
C ASN A 93 14.98 5.25 -4.53
N PRO A 94 14.44 4.73 -5.66
CA PRO A 94 15.14 3.82 -6.56
C PRO A 94 16.17 4.52 -7.44
N ASN A 95 16.25 5.87 -7.44
CA ASN A 95 17.22 6.60 -8.25
C ASN A 95 18.64 6.08 -7.97
N PRO A 96 19.40 5.65 -8.99
CA PRO A 96 20.68 4.98 -8.81
C PRO A 96 21.74 5.86 -8.13
N LYS A 97 21.59 7.19 -8.23
CA LYS A 97 22.45 8.17 -7.56
C LYS A 97 21.83 8.73 -6.28
N LYS A 98 20.71 8.17 -5.83
CA LYS A 98 19.93 8.62 -4.66
C LYS A 98 19.60 10.12 -4.68
N LYS A 99 19.53 10.70 -5.88
CA LYS A 99 19.19 12.10 -6.04
C LYS A 99 17.71 12.34 -5.78
N ASN A 100 17.43 13.49 -5.20
CA ASN A 100 16.06 13.99 -5.02
C ASN A 100 15.75 14.93 -6.18
N VAL A 101 15.20 14.37 -7.26
CA VAL A 101 14.85 15.07 -8.51
C VAL A 101 13.36 14.87 -8.80
N GLY A 102 12.83 15.57 -9.82
CA GLY A 102 11.41 15.48 -10.20
C GLY A 102 11.04 14.18 -10.91
N ASP A 103 11.40 13.02 -10.33
CA ASP A 103 11.22 11.67 -10.88
C ASP A 103 10.13 10.86 -10.15
N CYS A 104 9.14 11.54 -9.56
CA CYS A 104 8.09 10.89 -8.77
C CYS A 104 7.31 9.81 -9.56
N SER A 105 7.05 10.04 -10.85
CA SER A 105 6.40 9.04 -11.71
C SER A 105 7.27 7.79 -11.89
N LEU A 106 8.56 7.94 -12.12
CA LEU A 106 9.48 6.80 -12.25
C LEU A 106 9.53 6.00 -10.96
N ARG A 107 9.62 6.66 -9.80
CA ARG A 107 9.57 6.00 -8.49
C ARG A 107 8.27 5.22 -8.29
N ALA A 108 7.13 5.81 -8.68
CA ALA A 108 5.84 5.16 -8.58
C ALA A 108 5.77 3.89 -9.46
N TYR A 109 6.33 3.91 -10.67
CA TYR A 109 6.40 2.74 -11.55
C TYR A 109 7.34 1.67 -11.00
N CYS A 110 8.51 2.05 -10.47
CA CYS A 110 9.41 1.11 -9.82
C CYS A 110 8.71 0.39 -8.64
N ALA A 111 7.98 1.13 -7.82
CA ALA A 111 7.26 0.55 -6.69
C ALA A 111 6.11 -0.36 -7.12
N ALA A 112 5.36 0.03 -8.17
CA ALA A 112 4.20 -0.70 -8.66
C ALA A 112 4.58 -1.97 -9.42
N PHE A 113 5.55 -1.87 -10.34
CA PHE A 113 5.87 -2.90 -11.33
C PHE A 113 7.15 -3.68 -11.00
N GLY A 114 7.93 -3.22 -10.01
CA GLY A 114 9.22 -3.81 -9.70
C GLY A 114 10.31 -3.49 -10.72
N TRP A 115 10.11 -2.46 -11.55
CA TRP A 115 11.12 -2.02 -12.51
C TRP A 115 12.30 -1.35 -11.81
N THR A 116 13.45 -1.41 -12.44
CA THR A 116 14.57 -0.53 -12.10
C THR A 116 14.24 0.92 -12.49
N TRP A 117 14.97 1.86 -11.96
CA TRP A 117 14.80 3.27 -12.33
C TRP A 117 15.14 3.52 -13.81
N GLU A 118 16.15 2.82 -14.34
CA GLU A 118 16.56 2.86 -15.73
C GLU A 118 15.45 2.34 -16.66
N GLU A 119 14.86 1.19 -16.36
CA GLU A 119 13.73 0.63 -17.12
C GLU A 119 12.52 1.57 -17.14
N ALA A 120 12.19 2.15 -15.98
CA ALA A 120 11.10 3.14 -15.88
C ALA A 120 11.41 4.40 -16.71
N PHE A 121 12.67 4.85 -16.71
CA PHE A 121 13.12 6.00 -17.48
C PHE A 121 13.05 5.72 -18.99
N GLU A 122 13.56 4.58 -19.45
CA GLU A 122 13.57 4.17 -20.86
C GLU A 122 12.14 4.09 -21.40
N LYS A 123 11.27 3.34 -20.74
CA LYS A 123 9.84 3.20 -21.15
C LYS A 123 9.13 4.56 -21.22
N SER A 124 9.34 5.42 -20.22
CA SER A 124 8.73 6.75 -20.22
C SER A 124 9.29 7.64 -21.34
N SER A 125 10.59 7.52 -21.64
CA SER A 125 11.25 8.27 -22.70
C SER A 125 10.80 7.82 -24.08
N GLU A 126 10.62 6.52 -24.31
CA GLU A 126 10.10 5.97 -25.56
C GLU A 126 8.71 6.49 -25.86
N ILE A 127 7.79 6.41 -24.88
CA ILE A 127 6.43 6.93 -25.02
C ILE A 127 6.44 8.45 -25.28
N ALA A 128 7.27 9.18 -24.53
CA ALA A 128 7.38 10.64 -24.71
C ALA A 128 7.87 11.02 -26.11
N LYS A 129 8.82 10.26 -26.65
CA LYS A 129 9.37 10.43 -28.00
C LYS A 129 8.32 10.11 -29.07
N ASP A 130 7.62 8.97 -28.93
CA ASP A 130 6.62 8.54 -29.91
C ASP A 130 5.42 9.50 -29.97
N GLU A 131 5.02 10.04 -28.84
CA GLU A 131 3.92 11.01 -28.73
C GLU A 131 4.36 12.47 -28.97
N ALA A 132 5.65 12.72 -29.16
CA ALA A 132 6.25 14.06 -29.26
C ALA A 132 5.87 15.00 -28.10
N ILE A 133 5.92 14.49 -26.86
CA ILE A 133 5.63 15.22 -25.61
C ILE A 133 6.77 15.07 -24.61
N MET A 134 6.76 15.84 -23.53
CA MET A 134 7.77 15.72 -22.48
C MET A 134 7.49 14.51 -21.56
N MET A 135 8.55 13.86 -21.08
CA MET A 135 8.48 12.66 -20.27
C MET A 135 7.77 12.87 -18.92
N ASP A 136 7.85 14.06 -18.35
CA ASP A 136 7.28 14.42 -17.04
C ASP A 136 5.83 14.95 -17.13
N THR A 137 5.21 14.85 -18.30
CA THR A 137 3.83 15.29 -18.46
C THR A 137 2.84 14.28 -17.93
N HIS A 138 1.69 14.78 -17.51
CA HIS A 138 0.56 13.95 -17.10
C HIS A 138 0.14 12.94 -18.19
N LYS A 139 0.18 13.37 -19.47
CA LYS A 139 -0.18 12.51 -20.60
C LYS A 139 0.79 11.34 -20.77
N THR A 140 2.09 11.57 -20.58
CA THR A 140 3.09 10.48 -20.59
C THR A 140 2.81 9.51 -19.46
N CYS A 141 2.55 10.04 -18.24
CA CYS A 141 2.23 9.20 -17.10
C CYS A 141 1.00 8.31 -17.35
N GLU A 142 -0.06 8.87 -17.90
CA GLU A 142 -1.27 8.10 -18.26
C GLU A 142 -0.94 6.99 -19.25
N LYS A 143 -0.19 7.28 -20.31
CA LYS A 143 0.16 6.29 -21.33
C LYS A 143 1.04 5.15 -20.79
N VAL A 144 1.98 5.45 -19.90
CA VAL A 144 2.77 4.41 -19.23
C VAL A 144 1.86 3.49 -18.42
N MET A 145 0.96 4.08 -17.63
CA MET A 145 0.02 3.32 -16.79
C MET A 145 -0.98 2.53 -17.63
N GLU A 146 -1.50 3.10 -18.71
CA GLU A 146 -2.41 2.43 -19.66
C GLU A 146 -1.74 1.22 -20.33
N GLY A 147 -0.48 1.36 -20.73
CA GLY A 147 0.31 0.24 -21.29
C GLY A 147 0.45 -0.93 -20.33
N GLU A 148 0.44 -0.67 -19.03
CA GLU A 148 0.46 -1.68 -17.97
C GLU A 148 -0.95 -2.03 -17.46
N GLY A 149 -2.01 -1.64 -18.18
CA GLY A 149 -3.40 -1.99 -17.89
C GLY A 149 -4.04 -1.22 -16.73
N TYR A 150 -3.55 -0.03 -16.40
CA TYR A 150 -4.17 0.85 -15.42
C TYR A 150 -4.99 1.93 -16.11
N VAL A 151 -6.15 2.21 -15.57
CA VAL A 151 -7.08 3.22 -16.09
C VAL A 151 -7.51 4.18 -15.00
N LEU A 152 -7.92 5.38 -15.41
CA LEU A 152 -8.46 6.38 -14.49
C LEU A 152 -9.76 5.86 -13.85
N ASP A 153 -9.85 5.95 -12.52
CA ASP A 153 -11.09 5.68 -11.79
C ASP A 153 -12.09 6.83 -12.03
N GLU A 154 -13.01 6.62 -12.97
CA GLU A 154 -14.04 7.57 -13.32
C GLU A 154 -15.10 7.74 -12.22
N GLU A 155 -15.29 6.75 -11.34
CA GLU A 155 -16.21 6.86 -10.20
C GLU A 155 -15.65 7.80 -9.15
N PHE A 156 -14.38 7.66 -8.80
CA PHE A 156 -13.72 8.60 -7.91
C PHE A 156 -13.75 10.02 -8.48
N LYS A 157 -13.45 10.18 -9.75
CA LYS A 157 -13.50 11.48 -10.44
C LYS A 157 -14.90 12.12 -10.36
N LYS A 158 -15.97 11.35 -10.50
CA LYS A 158 -17.36 11.80 -10.39
C LYS A 158 -17.79 12.08 -8.95
N SER A 159 -17.21 11.39 -7.97
CA SER A 159 -17.58 11.51 -6.56
C SER A 159 -17.33 12.89 -5.96
N LYS A 160 -16.51 13.73 -6.60
CA LYS A 160 -16.09 15.05 -6.13
C LYS A 160 -15.45 15.06 -4.74
N ARG A 161 -15.01 13.91 -4.23
CA ARG A 161 -14.26 13.82 -2.97
C ARG A 161 -12.93 14.55 -3.11
N LYS A 162 -12.82 15.72 -2.48
CA LYS A 162 -11.63 16.59 -2.55
C LYS A 162 -10.79 16.53 -1.28
N ASP A 163 -11.26 15.85 -0.29
CA ASP A 163 -10.72 15.78 1.07
C ASP A 163 -9.92 14.49 1.33
N LEU A 164 -10.13 13.44 0.52
CA LEU A 164 -9.44 12.15 0.66
C LEU A 164 -7.93 12.34 0.62
N THR A 165 -7.25 11.92 1.68
CA THR A 165 -5.78 11.92 1.76
C THR A 165 -5.19 10.60 1.26
N VAL A 166 -3.89 10.59 0.94
CA VAL A 166 -3.16 9.37 0.57
C VAL A 166 -3.24 8.33 1.69
N ASN A 167 -3.07 8.76 2.94
CA ASN A 167 -3.12 7.85 4.08
C ASN A 167 -4.51 7.23 4.28
N GLU A 168 -5.60 8.02 4.13
CA GLU A 168 -6.97 7.51 4.19
C GLU A 168 -7.28 6.56 3.03
N PHE A 169 -6.77 6.87 1.81
CA PHE A 169 -6.90 5.95 0.69
C PHE A 169 -6.19 4.63 0.97
N ALA A 170 -4.94 4.68 1.41
CA ALA A 170 -4.17 3.49 1.74
C ALA A 170 -4.85 2.67 2.85
N LEU A 171 -5.45 3.33 3.86
CA LEU A 171 -6.20 2.68 4.92
C LEU A 171 -7.42 1.90 4.39
N THR A 172 -8.13 2.46 3.43
CA THR A 172 -9.37 1.87 2.90
C THR A 172 -9.16 0.94 1.69
N HIS A 173 -7.90 0.84 1.18
CA HIS A 173 -7.53 0.00 0.04
C HIS A 173 -6.32 -0.89 0.36
N PRO A 174 -6.47 -1.86 1.28
CA PRO A 174 -5.35 -2.67 1.77
C PRO A 174 -4.92 -3.75 0.79
N TYR A 175 -5.61 -3.89 -0.32
CA TYR A 175 -5.29 -4.85 -1.38
C TYR A 175 -5.12 -4.17 -2.72
N GLY A 176 -4.19 -4.67 -3.50
CA GLY A 176 -3.97 -4.24 -4.87
C GLY A 176 -2.97 -3.10 -4.97
N THR A 177 -2.70 -2.73 -6.22
CA THR A 177 -1.77 -1.68 -6.57
C THR A 177 -2.52 -0.54 -7.25
N TYR A 178 -2.27 0.67 -6.81
CA TYR A 178 -2.93 1.88 -7.26
C TYR A 178 -1.90 2.97 -7.53
N PHE A 179 -2.19 3.83 -8.49
CA PHE A 179 -1.46 5.08 -8.61
C PHE A 179 -2.34 6.23 -8.15
N LEU A 180 -1.80 7.05 -7.28
CA LEU A 180 -2.46 8.26 -6.81
C LEU A 180 -1.76 9.48 -7.36
N ASN A 181 -2.52 10.33 -8.04
CA ASN A 181 -2.08 11.67 -8.40
C ASN A 181 -2.56 12.65 -7.35
N THR A 182 -1.65 13.41 -6.79
CA THR A 182 -1.91 14.57 -5.95
C THR A 182 -1.57 15.86 -6.71
N HIS A 183 -1.46 17.01 -6.07
CA HIS A 183 -1.09 18.21 -6.79
C HIS A 183 0.39 18.17 -7.22
N GLY A 184 0.61 17.88 -8.54
CA GLY A 184 1.95 17.84 -9.13
C GLY A 184 2.83 16.66 -8.68
N HIS A 185 2.22 15.56 -8.19
CA HIS A 185 2.96 14.42 -7.68
C HIS A 185 2.21 13.13 -7.93
N LEU A 186 2.92 12.09 -8.39
CA LEU A 186 2.43 10.74 -8.60
C LEU A 186 3.13 9.79 -7.63
N LEU A 187 2.37 8.92 -6.98
CA LEU A 187 2.90 7.89 -6.09
C LEU A 187 2.17 6.56 -6.26
N CYS A 188 2.79 5.50 -5.78
CA CYS A 188 2.22 4.17 -5.72
C CYS A 188 1.66 3.88 -4.33
N VAL A 189 0.43 3.37 -4.27
CA VAL A 189 -0.13 2.68 -3.11
C VAL A 189 -0.21 1.20 -3.46
N LYS A 190 0.34 0.36 -2.62
CA LYS A 190 0.33 -1.09 -2.81
C LYS A 190 0.01 -1.78 -1.50
N ASP A 191 -1.05 -2.58 -1.52
CA ASP A 191 -1.49 -3.36 -0.37
C ASP A 191 -1.66 -2.52 0.92
N GLY A 192 -2.25 -1.34 0.80
CA GLY A 192 -2.52 -0.44 1.92
C GLY A 192 -1.33 0.37 2.41
N GLU A 193 -0.23 0.36 1.70
CA GLU A 193 0.99 1.12 1.97
C GLU A 193 1.31 2.04 0.80
N TYR A 194 2.08 3.10 1.03
CA TYR A 194 2.52 3.98 -0.04
C TYR A 194 4.03 4.19 -0.01
N TRP A 195 4.60 4.25 -1.22
CA TRP A 195 6.03 4.24 -1.50
C TRP A 195 6.41 5.57 -2.11
N ASP A 196 7.21 6.34 -1.37
CA ASP A 196 7.60 7.69 -1.79
C ASP A 196 8.92 8.10 -1.14
N SER A 197 9.61 9.09 -1.70
CA SER A 197 10.86 9.63 -1.14
C SER A 197 10.64 10.54 0.08
N TRP A 198 9.41 10.81 0.45
CA TRP A 198 8.99 11.58 1.62
C TRP A 198 7.55 11.19 2.00
N ASP A 199 7.17 11.43 3.26
CA ASP A 199 5.82 11.11 3.74
C ASP A 199 4.76 12.02 3.08
N SER A 200 4.15 11.51 2.02
CA SER A 200 3.06 12.17 1.28
C SER A 200 1.66 11.87 1.82
N GLY A 201 1.54 11.17 2.94
CA GLY A 201 0.27 10.68 3.49
C GLY A 201 -0.81 11.74 3.71
N LYS A 202 -0.42 12.96 4.04
CA LYS A 202 -1.34 14.10 4.23
C LYS A 202 -1.76 14.81 2.93
N LYS A 203 -1.19 14.44 1.78
CA LYS A 203 -1.57 15.03 0.48
C LYS A 203 -2.95 14.57 0.06
N LYS A 204 -3.70 15.50 -0.55
CA LYS A 204 -5.05 15.21 -1.05
C LYS A 204 -4.98 14.55 -2.41
N VAL A 205 -5.69 13.44 -2.55
CA VAL A 205 -5.80 12.69 -3.80
C VAL A 205 -6.64 13.49 -4.80
N ARG A 206 -6.16 13.56 -6.03
CA ARG A 206 -6.83 14.25 -7.15
C ARG A 206 -7.32 13.27 -8.21
N ARG A 207 -6.56 12.21 -8.46
CA ARG A 207 -6.91 11.14 -9.38
C ARG A 207 -6.40 9.82 -8.82
N ILE A 208 -7.13 8.77 -9.13
CA ILE A 208 -6.80 7.39 -8.80
C ILE A 208 -6.74 6.62 -10.11
N TYR A 209 -5.72 5.78 -10.28
CA TYR A 209 -5.63 4.84 -11.38
C TYR A 209 -5.66 3.43 -10.81
N ILE A 210 -6.53 2.63 -11.36
CA ILE A 210 -6.83 1.26 -10.93
C ILE A 210 -6.47 0.27 -12.03
N LYS A 211 -6.14 -0.95 -11.67
CA LYS A 211 -5.94 -2.03 -12.63
C LYS A 211 -7.27 -2.29 -13.34
N LYS A 212 -7.26 -2.32 -14.67
CA LYS A 212 -8.43 -2.70 -15.45
C LYS A 212 -8.77 -4.17 -15.16
N ASN A 213 -10.00 -4.45 -14.76
CA ASN A 213 -10.44 -5.82 -14.60
C ASN A 213 -10.39 -6.51 -15.97
N GLU A 214 -9.75 -7.66 -16.05
CA GLU A 214 -9.87 -8.53 -17.21
C GLU A 214 -11.30 -9.08 -17.18
N GLU A 215 -12.09 -8.75 -18.20
CA GLU A 215 -13.42 -9.34 -18.42
C GLU A 215 -13.32 -10.81 -18.88
#